data_f165ce544c5f489a6c2721a1d042886a
#
_entry.id   f165ce544c5f489a6c2721a1d042886a
#
_cell.length_a   1.000
_cell.length_b   1.000
_cell.length_c   1.000
_cell.angle_alpha   90.00
_cell.angle_beta   90.00
_cell.angle_gamma   90.00
#
_symmetry.space_group_name_H-M   'P 1'
#
loop_
_entity.id
_entity.type
_entity.pdbx_description
1 polymer ?
#
loop_
_entity_poly.entity_id
_entity_poly.type
_entity_poly.pdbx_seq_one_letter_code
_entity_poly.pdbx_strand_id
1 'polypeptide(L)'
;TFLSAGMILSLLIAALIIITAFAYVNLTRDLPSIQTLPILLNPPSGLLLQPTKIYDRTGKTVLFTFAPDESSRRYIPLSDTNPQHLPQSLADAIIATSDPNFYNHSGYDLATITNYQLHNTLAQKLVSELLLFNEPPSLRRALRERILAAQITSQFGRAQILEWYLNSAHFGRYAFGAESAAQLYFGKSATQ
;
A
#
# COMPACT_ATOMS: atom_id res chain seq x y z
N THR A 1 35.61 40.85 -8.05
CA THR A 1 35.53 39.45 -8.51
C THR A 1 34.91 38.50 -7.47
N PHE A 2 35.25 38.54 -6.15
CA PHE A 2 34.68 37.69 -5.11
C PHE A 2 33.18 37.97 -4.82
N LEU A 3 32.79 39.25 -4.81
CA LEU A 3 31.38 39.67 -4.63
C LEU A 3 30.48 39.20 -5.78
N SER A 4 30.97 39.24 -7.01
CA SER A 4 30.20 38.75 -8.16
C SER A 4 30.06 37.26 -8.19
N ALA A 5 31.06 36.48 -7.76
CA ALA A 5 30.99 35.03 -7.64
C ALA A 5 30.02 34.60 -6.53
N GLY A 6 30.01 35.29 -5.39
CA GLY A 6 29.04 35.04 -4.30
C GLY A 6 27.60 35.32 -4.72
N MET A 7 27.38 36.39 -5.50
CA MET A 7 26.06 36.74 -6.02
C MET A 7 25.54 35.72 -7.03
N ILE A 8 26.41 35.24 -7.93
CA ILE A 8 26.04 34.18 -8.88
C ILE A 8 25.70 32.89 -8.15
N LEU A 9 26.49 32.48 -7.15
CA LEU A 9 26.25 31.29 -6.37
C LEU A 9 24.91 31.37 -5.63
N SER A 10 24.59 32.51 -4.99
CA SER A 10 23.31 32.70 -4.29
C SER A 10 22.11 32.61 -5.25
N LEU A 11 22.22 33.18 -6.46
CA LEU A 11 21.18 33.05 -7.48
C LEU A 11 20.98 31.60 -7.96
N LEU A 12 22.07 30.86 -8.15
CA LEU A 12 21.98 29.43 -8.51
C LEU A 12 21.30 28.61 -7.41
N ILE A 13 21.63 28.85 -6.16
CA ILE A 13 20.99 28.19 -5.01
C ILE A 13 19.49 28.53 -4.94
N ALA A 14 19.15 29.81 -5.09
CA ALA A 14 17.77 30.27 -5.11
C ALA A 14 16.96 29.61 -6.26
N ALA A 15 17.56 29.60 -7.47
CA ALA A 15 16.94 28.92 -8.60
C ALA A 15 16.73 27.42 -8.36
N LEU A 16 17.70 26.73 -7.78
CA LEU A 16 17.60 25.31 -7.43
C LEU A 16 16.46 25.07 -6.41
N ILE A 17 16.35 25.90 -5.39
CA ILE A 17 15.28 25.82 -4.39
C ILE A 17 13.90 26.01 -5.04
N ILE A 18 13.76 26.99 -5.92
CA ILE A 18 12.50 27.26 -6.63
C ILE A 18 12.13 26.07 -7.53
N ILE A 19 13.08 25.55 -8.29
CA ILE A 19 12.86 24.40 -9.20
C ILE A 19 12.45 23.17 -8.38
N THR A 20 13.14 22.88 -7.28
CA THR A 20 12.82 21.71 -6.43
C THR A 20 11.46 21.88 -5.74
N ALA A 21 11.14 23.07 -5.25
CA ALA A 21 9.83 23.36 -4.68
C ALA A 21 8.70 23.21 -5.71
N PHE A 22 8.89 23.74 -6.92
CA PHE A 22 7.93 23.58 -8.01
C PHE A 22 7.75 22.11 -8.41
N ALA A 23 8.85 21.38 -8.55
CA ALA A 23 8.80 19.94 -8.84
C ALA A 23 8.08 19.17 -7.76
N TYR A 24 8.33 19.46 -6.48
CA TYR A 24 7.64 18.87 -5.34
C TYR A 24 6.14 19.16 -5.37
N VAL A 25 5.73 20.40 -5.53
CA VAL A 25 4.32 20.79 -5.63
C VAL A 25 3.63 20.09 -6.78
N ASN A 26 4.26 20.05 -7.97
CA ASN A 26 3.70 19.36 -9.13
C ASN A 26 3.59 17.84 -8.93
N LEU A 27 4.50 17.25 -8.16
CA LEU A 27 4.49 15.81 -7.84
C LEU A 27 3.40 15.46 -6.84
N THR A 28 3.13 16.34 -5.86
CA THR A 28 2.24 16.08 -4.72
C THR A 28 0.83 16.66 -4.87
N ARG A 29 0.60 17.53 -5.84
CA ARG A 29 -0.64 18.31 -6.03
C ARG A 29 -1.92 17.46 -6.03
N ASP A 30 -1.86 16.28 -6.61
CA ASP A 30 -3.00 15.38 -6.83
C ASP A 30 -2.74 13.97 -6.27
N LEU A 31 -1.98 13.88 -5.16
CA LEU A 31 -1.80 12.60 -4.46
C LEU A 31 -3.13 12.12 -3.88
N PRO A 32 -3.43 10.83 -4.02
CA PRO A 32 -4.57 10.24 -3.34
C PRO A 32 -4.40 10.34 -1.82
N SER A 33 -5.51 10.49 -1.12
CA SER A 33 -5.48 10.55 0.34
C SER A 33 -5.08 9.20 0.94
N ILE A 34 -4.11 9.20 1.84
CA ILE A 34 -3.72 7.99 2.58
C ILE A 34 -4.83 7.49 3.51
N GLN A 35 -5.80 8.37 3.86
CA GLN A 35 -7.00 7.99 4.64
C GLN A 35 -7.94 7.05 3.86
N THR A 36 -7.71 6.85 2.58
CA THR A 36 -8.43 5.85 1.79
C THR A 36 -8.11 4.42 2.26
N LEU A 37 -6.89 4.15 2.75
CA LEU A 37 -6.51 2.80 3.19
C LEU A 37 -7.38 2.26 4.34
N PRO A 38 -7.60 2.99 5.45
CA PRO A 38 -8.54 2.54 6.48
C PRO A 38 -9.97 2.30 5.95
N ILE A 39 -10.44 3.13 5.02
CA ILE A 39 -11.76 2.96 4.41
C ILE A 39 -11.84 1.68 3.57
N LEU A 40 -10.74 1.32 2.91
CA LEU A 40 -10.68 0.12 2.08
C LEU A 40 -10.54 -1.15 2.92
N LEU A 41 -9.75 -1.11 4.00
CA LEU A 41 -9.20 -2.29 4.65
C LEU A 41 -9.70 -2.53 6.08
N ASN A 42 -10.12 -1.49 6.83
CA ASN A 42 -10.43 -1.70 8.25
C ASN A 42 -11.78 -2.39 8.45
N PRO A 43 -11.82 -3.48 9.27
CA PRO A 43 -13.06 -4.12 9.62
C PRO A 43 -13.93 -3.21 10.52
N PRO A 44 -15.27 -3.41 10.56
CA PRO A 44 -16.03 -4.39 9.77
C PRO A 44 -16.46 -3.89 8.39
N SER A 45 -16.26 -2.62 8.10
CA SER A 45 -16.86 -1.94 6.95
C SER A 45 -15.90 -1.70 5.78
N GLY A 46 -14.68 -2.23 5.83
CA GLY A 46 -13.69 -2.06 4.77
C GLY A 46 -14.25 -2.46 3.39
N LEU A 47 -14.14 -1.57 2.42
CA LEU A 47 -14.77 -1.76 1.10
C LEU A 47 -14.23 -3.01 0.38
N LEU A 48 -12.95 -3.34 0.56
CA LEU A 48 -12.34 -4.54 -0.03
C LEU A 48 -12.79 -5.85 0.64
N LEU A 49 -13.37 -5.76 1.84
CA LEU A 49 -13.90 -6.91 2.58
C LEU A 49 -15.36 -7.22 2.18
N GLN A 50 -16.01 -6.30 1.48
CA GLN A 50 -17.40 -6.42 1.07
C GLN A 50 -17.54 -7.22 -0.22
N PRO A 51 -18.61 -8.03 -0.38
CA PRO A 51 -18.91 -8.68 -1.64
C PRO A 51 -19.26 -7.63 -2.72
N THR A 52 -18.82 -7.86 -3.93
CA THR A 52 -19.19 -7.02 -5.07
C THR A 52 -20.63 -7.31 -5.49
N LYS A 53 -21.50 -6.30 -5.50
CA LYS A 53 -22.91 -6.43 -5.89
C LYS A 53 -23.18 -5.70 -7.20
N ILE A 54 -23.88 -6.35 -8.10
CA ILE A 54 -24.44 -5.73 -9.31
C ILE A 54 -25.88 -5.38 -9.03
N TYR A 55 -26.22 -4.12 -9.27
CA TYR A 55 -27.58 -3.61 -9.12
C TYR A 55 -28.24 -3.43 -10.49
N ASP A 56 -29.57 -3.36 -10.48
CA ASP A 56 -30.32 -2.91 -11.64
C ASP A 56 -30.03 -1.42 -11.93
N ARG A 57 -30.54 -0.93 -13.06
CA ARG A 57 -30.36 0.49 -13.45
C ARG A 57 -30.91 1.51 -12.45
N THR A 58 -31.77 1.09 -11.53
CA THR A 58 -32.37 1.95 -10.50
C THR A 58 -31.51 2.01 -9.24
N GLY A 59 -30.51 1.14 -9.10
CA GLY A 59 -29.66 1.01 -7.93
C GLY A 59 -30.34 0.42 -6.70
N LYS A 60 -31.57 -0.10 -6.84
CA LYS A 60 -32.37 -0.60 -5.72
C LYS A 60 -32.40 -2.12 -5.62
N THR A 61 -32.39 -2.80 -6.74
CA THR A 61 -32.50 -4.27 -6.79
C THR A 61 -31.13 -4.89 -7.05
N VAL A 62 -30.67 -5.76 -6.16
CA VAL A 62 -29.44 -6.54 -6.38
C VAL A 62 -29.75 -7.62 -7.40
N LEU A 63 -29.10 -7.56 -8.56
CA LEU A 63 -29.24 -8.56 -9.63
C LEU A 63 -28.30 -9.74 -9.40
N PHE A 64 -27.11 -9.47 -8.92
CA PHE A 64 -26.10 -10.50 -8.65
C PHE A 64 -25.14 -10.05 -7.57
N THR A 65 -24.66 -11.01 -6.77
CA THR A 65 -23.60 -10.76 -5.77
C THR A 65 -22.43 -11.68 -6.09
N PHE A 66 -21.28 -11.07 -6.42
CA PHE A 66 -20.01 -11.78 -6.45
C PHE A 66 -19.54 -11.94 -5.00
N ALA A 67 -19.97 -13.01 -4.37
CA ALA A 67 -19.40 -13.45 -3.12
C ALA A 67 -18.45 -14.60 -3.46
N PRO A 68 -17.14 -14.47 -3.30
CA PRO A 68 -16.36 -15.62 -2.94
C PRO A 68 -16.97 -16.12 -1.62
N ASP A 69 -16.95 -17.41 -1.38
CA ASP A 69 -17.50 -18.01 -0.14
C ASP A 69 -17.23 -17.08 1.03
N GLU A 70 -18.26 -16.77 1.83
CA GLU A 70 -18.22 -15.75 2.89
C GLU A 70 -17.04 -15.94 3.87
N SER A 71 -16.50 -17.16 3.93
CA SER A 71 -15.29 -17.52 4.67
C SER A 71 -13.98 -17.01 4.07
N SER A 72 -13.92 -16.73 2.74
CA SER A 72 -12.65 -16.56 2.04
C SER A 72 -12.07 -15.16 2.09
N ARG A 73 -12.84 -14.13 2.43
CA ARG A 73 -12.37 -12.72 2.55
C ARG A 73 -12.47 -12.18 3.98
N ARG A 74 -12.20 -13.05 4.96
CA ARG A 74 -12.21 -12.61 6.35
C ARG A 74 -10.94 -11.85 6.69
N TYR A 75 -11.10 -10.66 7.24
CA TYR A 75 -10.00 -9.92 7.84
C TYR A 75 -9.57 -10.59 9.15
N ILE A 76 -8.30 -10.91 9.28
CA ILE A 76 -7.74 -11.51 10.50
C ILE A 76 -6.67 -10.56 11.04
N PRO A 77 -6.80 -10.08 12.28
CA PRO A 77 -5.82 -9.19 12.87
C PRO A 77 -4.48 -9.92 13.10
N LEU A 78 -3.41 -9.14 13.13
CA LEU A 78 -2.08 -9.64 13.48
C LEU A 78 -1.84 -9.66 14.99
N SER A 79 -2.62 -8.88 15.75
CA SER A 79 -2.47 -8.77 17.20
C SER A 79 -2.84 -10.07 17.93
N ASP A 80 -1.93 -10.57 18.75
CA ASP A 80 -2.09 -11.74 19.60
C ASP A 80 -3.10 -11.57 20.74
N THR A 81 -3.58 -10.35 20.98
CA THR A 81 -4.70 -10.10 21.91
C THR A 81 -6.03 -10.67 21.40
N ASN A 82 -6.13 -10.97 20.10
CA ASN A 82 -7.27 -11.64 19.52
C ASN A 82 -7.01 -13.14 19.44
N PRO A 83 -7.89 -14.01 19.98
CA PRO A 83 -7.72 -15.46 19.90
C PRO A 83 -7.70 -16.01 18.47
N GLN A 84 -8.24 -15.24 17.52
CA GLN A 84 -8.21 -15.55 16.09
C GLN A 84 -7.31 -14.53 15.38
N HIS A 85 -6.00 -14.64 15.52
CA HIS A 85 -5.01 -13.80 14.89
C HIS A 85 -4.17 -14.56 13.87
N LEU A 86 -3.52 -13.84 12.98
CA LEU A 86 -2.55 -14.42 12.05
C LEU A 86 -1.30 -14.89 12.81
N PRO A 87 -0.76 -16.07 12.48
CA PRO A 87 0.45 -16.57 13.13
C PRO A 87 1.64 -15.64 12.89
N GLN A 88 2.46 -15.40 13.91
CA GLN A 88 3.67 -14.59 13.78
C GLN A 88 4.63 -15.17 12.72
N SER A 89 4.70 -16.50 12.60
CA SER A 89 5.51 -17.17 11.59
C SER A 89 5.14 -16.78 10.14
N LEU A 90 3.85 -16.52 9.87
CA LEU A 90 3.42 -16.02 8.56
C LEU A 90 3.91 -14.58 8.33
N ALA A 91 3.80 -13.73 9.35
CA ALA A 91 4.31 -12.36 9.30
C ALA A 91 5.81 -12.34 9.05
N ASP A 92 6.58 -13.15 9.77
CA ASP A 92 8.03 -13.27 9.63
C ASP A 92 8.43 -13.81 8.24
N ALA A 93 7.71 -14.79 7.71
CA ALA A 93 7.93 -15.32 6.38
C ALA A 93 7.69 -14.27 5.29
N ILE A 94 6.63 -13.48 5.39
CA ILE A 94 6.34 -12.39 4.46
C ILE A 94 7.42 -11.30 4.53
N ILE A 95 7.84 -10.92 5.73
CA ILE A 95 8.93 -9.96 5.90
C ILE A 95 10.21 -10.49 5.27
N ALA A 96 10.61 -11.71 5.60
CA ALA A 96 11.85 -12.31 5.09
C ALA A 96 11.89 -12.41 3.57
N THR A 97 10.76 -12.67 2.92
CA THR A 97 10.68 -12.88 1.47
C THR A 97 10.36 -11.62 0.67
N SER A 98 9.59 -10.72 1.25
CA SER A 98 9.01 -9.57 0.51
C SER A 98 9.62 -8.23 0.89
N ASP A 99 10.19 -8.10 2.09
CA ASP A 99 10.79 -6.88 2.60
C ASP A 99 11.75 -7.16 3.76
N PRO A 100 12.93 -7.78 3.51
CA PRO A 100 13.85 -8.21 4.56
C PRO A 100 14.33 -7.08 5.49
N ASN A 101 14.26 -5.84 5.04
CA ASN A 101 14.65 -4.66 5.79
C ASN A 101 13.46 -3.90 6.41
N PHE A 102 12.29 -4.55 6.52
CA PHE A 102 11.03 -3.94 6.93
C PHE A 102 11.13 -3.02 8.15
N TYR A 103 11.90 -3.41 9.15
CA TYR A 103 12.06 -2.63 10.38
C TYR A 103 13.09 -1.49 10.28
N ASN A 104 13.91 -1.45 9.22
CA ASN A 104 15.09 -0.58 9.13
C ASN A 104 14.94 0.61 8.17
N HIS A 105 13.86 0.67 7.36
CA HIS A 105 13.62 1.76 6.41
C HIS A 105 12.35 2.55 6.74
N SER A 106 12.19 3.73 6.16
CA SER A 106 11.04 4.63 6.38
C SER A 106 9.82 4.31 5.51
N GLY A 107 9.66 3.04 5.09
CA GLY A 107 8.55 2.58 4.26
C GLY A 107 8.84 2.56 2.75
N TYR A 108 9.98 3.06 2.31
CA TYR A 108 10.35 3.08 0.91
C TYR A 108 11.82 2.70 0.67
N ASP A 109 12.12 2.30 -0.56
CA ASP A 109 13.45 2.04 -1.09
C ASP A 109 13.71 2.90 -2.32
N LEU A 110 14.91 3.49 -2.40
CA LEU A 110 15.35 4.29 -3.54
C LEU A 110 16.14 3.48 -4.58
N ALA A 111 16.64 2.30 -4.23
CA ALA A 111 17.49 1.50 -5.13
C ALA A 111 16.78 1.12 -6.44
N THR A 112 15.47 0.96 -6.39
CA THR A 112 14.64 0.56 -7.55
C THR A 112 13.89 1.71 -8.22
N ILE A 113 14.30 2.96 -7.98
CA ILE A 113 13.59 4.14 -8.52
C ILE A 113 13.55 4.18 -10.06
N THR A 114 14.49 3.56 -10.73
CA THR A 114 14.57 3.46 -12.20
C THR A 114 13.80 2.26 -12.75
N ASN A 115 13.47 1.28 -11.93
CA ASN A 115 12.66 0.15 -12.31
C ASN A 115 11.24 0.31 -11.74
N TYR A 116 10.38 0.94 -12.50
CA TYR A 116 9.02 1.36 -12.07
C TYR A 116 8.05 0.22 -11.75
N GLN A 117 8.45 -1.03 -12.01
CA GLN A 117 7.65 -2.22 -11.73
C GLN A 117 8.09 -2.95 -10.45
N LEU A 118 9.21 -2.54 -9.85
CA LEU A 118 9.70 -3.13 -8.62
C LEU A 118 9.26 -2.29 -7.40
N HIS A 119 8.56 -2.96 -6.50
CA HIS A 119 8.07 -2.43 -5.23
C HIS A 119 8.72 -3.21 -4.10
N ASN A 120 9.87 -2.74 -3.61
CA ASN A 120 10.73 -3.51 -2.69
C ASN A 120 10.22 -3.51 -1.24
N THR A 121 9.30 -2.63 -0.88
CA THR A 121 8.77 -2.59 0.49
C THR A 121 7.29 -2.94 0.54
N LEU A 122 6.81 -3.46 1.66
CA LEU A 122 5.39 -3.77 1.87
C LEU A 122 4.52 -2.50 1.74
N ALA A 123 5.02 -1.37 2.24
CA ALA A 123 4.33 -0.09 2.11
C ALA A 123 4.21 0.37 0.65
N GLN A 124 5.28 0.21 -0.17
CA GLN A 124 5.24 0.51 -1.60
C GLN A 124 4.26 -0.39 -2.35
N LYS A 125 4.21 -1.70 -2.02
CA LYS A 125 3.25 -2.64 -2.61
C LYS A 125 1.81 -2.22 -2.32
N LEU A 126 1.47 -1.91 -1.06
CA LEU A 126 0.13 -1.41 -0.69
C LEU A 126 -0.23 -0.13 -1.44
N VAL A 127 0.67 0.85 -1.50
CA VAL A 127 0.44 2.11 -2.21
C VAL A 127 0.25 1.87 -3.71
N SER A 128 1.09 1.05 -4.31
CA SER A 128 1.03 0.71 -5.72
C SER A 128 -0.28 0.05 -6.12
N GLU A 129 -0.74 -0.90 -5.31
CA GLU A 129 -1.92 -1.71 -5.60
C GLU A 129 -3.24 -1.02 -5.23
N LEU A 130 -3.26 -0.20 -4.16
CA LEU A 130 -4.50 0.34 -3.62
C LEU A 130 -4.70 1.83 -3.86
N LEU A 131 -3.62 2.61 -3.95
CA LEU A 131 -3.71 4.06 -4.12
C LEU A 131 -3.34 4.54 -5.54
N LEU A 132 -2.37 3.87 -6.18
CA LEU A 132 -1.85 4.26 -7.49
C LEU A 132 -2.17 3.24 -8.61
N PHE A 133 -3.16 2.37 -8.41
CA PHE A 133 -3.49 1.30 -9.35
C PHE A 133 -3.86 1.78 -10.76
N ASN A 134 -4.38 3.01 -10.89
CA ASN A 134 -4.74 3.61 -12.19
C ASN A 134 -3.59 4.40 -12.85
N GLU A 135 -2.45 4.59 -12.17
CA GLU A 135 -1.34 5.34 -12.74
C GLU A 135 -0.41 4.42 -13.54
N PRO A 136 -0.08 4.77 -14.80
CA PRO A 136 0.87 3.99 -15.59
C PRO A 136 2.28 4.06 -15.00
N PRO A 137 3.10 3.02 -15.18
CA PRO A 137 4.49 3.00 -14.72
C PRO A 137 5.28 4.18 -15.29
N SER A 138 5.88 4.99 -14.44
CA SER A 138 6.68 6.17 -14.77
C SER A 138 7.54 6.61 -13.61
N LEU A 139 8.55 7.43 -13.86
CA LEU A 139 9.36 8.05 -12.79
C LEU A 139 8.48 8.88 -11.84
N ARG A 140 7.50 9.62 -12.39
CA ARG A 140 6.54 10.40 -11.58
C ARG A 140 5.78 9.49 -10.61
N ARG A 141 5.22 8.37 -11.10
CA ARG A 141 4.53 7.38 -10.27
C ARG A 141 5.46 6.78 -9.23
N ALA A 142 6.67 6.42 -9.60
CA ALA A 142 7.66 5.86 -8.68
C ALA A 142 8.03 6.82 -7.53
N LEU A 143 8.15 8.11 -7.80
CA LEU A 143 8.38 9.13 -6.76
C LEU A 143 7.15 9.31 -5.86
N ARG A 144 5.94 9.37 -6.43
CA ARG A 144 4.68 9.48 -5.71
C ARG A 144 4.44 8.29 -4.78
N GLU A 145 4.74 7.09 -5.26
CA GLU A 145 4.67 5.86 -4.48
C GLU A 145 5.55 5.94 -3.22
N ARG A 146 6.79 6.41 -3.36
CA ARG A 146 7.72 6.54 -2.22
C ARG A 146 7.28 7.60 -1.22
N ILE A 147 6.74 8.71 -1.70
CA ILE A 147 6.17 9.75 -0.83
C ILE A 147 4.99 9.17 -0.03
N LEU A 148 4.05 8.52 -0.70
CA LEU A 148 2.89 7.90 -0.04
C LEU A 148 3.31 6.77 0.90
N ALA A 149 4.28 5.92 0.51
CA ALA A 149 4.80 4.85 1.35
C ALA A 149 5.44 5.38 2.64
N ALA A 150 6.19 6.48 2.55
CA ALA A 150 6.72 7.18 3.73
C ALA A 150 5.59 7.73 4.62
N GLN A 151 4.58 8.36 4.01
CA GLN A 151 3.45 8.93 4.74
C GLN A 151 2.64 7.86 5.47
N ILE A 152 2.28 6.75 4.82
CA ILE A 152 1.52 5.66 5.47
C ILE A 152 2.33 5.00 6.58
N THR A 153 3.64 4.82 6.39
CA THR A 153 4.51 4.25 7.41
C THR A 153 4.62 5.16 8.63
N SER A 154 4.74 6.46 8.43
CA SER A 154 4.78 7.45 9.50
C SER A 154 3.47 7.55 10.26
N GLN A 155 2.33 7.51 9.55
CA GLN A 155 1.02 7.76 10.15
C GLN A 155 0.41 6.52 10.80
N PHE A 156 0.49 5.37 10.16
CA PHE A 156 -0.18 4.14 10.62
C PHE A 156 0.76 3.16 11.33
N GLY A 157 2.06 3.33 11.13
CA GLY A 157 3.06 2.43 11.70
C GLY A 157 3.21 1.10 10.96
N ARG A 158 4.30 0.40 11.26
CA ARG A 158 4.68 -0.84 10.56
C ARG A 158 3.72 -2.01 10.82
N ALA A 159 3.27 -2.15 12.05
CA ALA A 159 2.35 -3.24 12.41
C ALA A 159 1.06 -3.18 11.58
N GLN A 160 0.48 -1.99 11.44
CA GLN A 160 -0.73 -1.79 10.64
C GLN A 160 -0.49 -2.02 9.14
N ILE A 161 0.65 -1.62 8.60
CA ILE A 161 1.03 -1.88 7.20
C ILE A 161 1.15 -3.38 6.94
N LEU A 162 1.81 -4.11 7.83
CA LEU A 162 1.96 -5.56 7.72
C LEU A 162 0.60 -6.26 7.79
N GLU A 163 -0.25 -5.86 8.74
CA GLU A 163 -1.60 -6.39 8.89
C GLU A 163 -2.45 -6.13 7.64
N TRP A 164 -2.44 -4.91 7.12
CA TRP A 164 -3.15 -4.58 5.88
C TRP A 164 -2.63 -5.37 4.68
N TYR A 165 -1.31 -5.50 4.56
CA TYR A 165 -0.70 -6.28 3.49
C TYR A 165 -1.13 -7.75 3.54
N LEU A 166 -1.04 -8.38 4.71
CA LEU A 166 -1.46 -9.77 4.91
C LEU A 166 -2.95 -10.00 4.61
N ASN A 167 -3.79 -8.99 4.80
CA ASN A 167 -5.22 -9.08 4.55
C ASN A 167 -5.66 -8.62 3.14
N SER A 168 -4.77 -8.02 2.34
CA SER A 168 -5.13 -7.51 1.01
C SER A 168 -4.28 -8.01 -0.13
N ALA A 169 -3.06 -8.48 0.12
CA ALA A 169 -2.14 -8.93 -0.92
C ALA A 169 -2.70 -10.06 -1.77
N HIS A 170 -2.37 -10.05 -3.05
CA HIS A 170 -2.74 -11.09 -3.98
C HIS A 170 -1.77 -12.28 -3.90
N PHE A 171 -2.24 -13.41 -3.41
CA PHE A 171 -1.49 -14.65 -3.29
C PHE A 171 -1.65 -15.61 -4.49
N GLY A 172 -2.11 -15.11 -5.61
CA GLY A 172 -2.35 -15.91 -6.82
C GLY A 172 -3.78 -16.48 -6.87
N ARG A 173 -4.19 -16.97 -8.05
CA ARG A 173 -5.49 -17.63 -8.29
C ARG A 173 -6.70 -16.90 -7.69
N TYR A 174 -6.71 -15.56 -7.74
CA TYR A 174 -7.74 -14.69 -7.15
C TYR A 174 -7.86 -14.76 -5.61
N ALA A 175 -6.88 -15.36 -4.91
CA ALA A 175 -6.82 -15.30 -3.46
C ALA A 175 -6.26 -13.97 -3.00
N PHE A 176 -7.09 -13.14 -2.38
CA PHE A 176 -6.73 -11.87 -1.78
C PHE A 176 -6.78 -12.00 -0.26
N GLY A 177 -5.63 -11.72 0.39
CA GLY A 177 -5.44 -11.89 1.81
C GLY A 177 -5.06 -13.32 2.23
N ALA A 178 -4.42 -13.41 3.39
CA ALA A 178 -3.88 -14.67 3.93
C ALA A 178 -4.96 -15.72 4.18
N GLU A 179 -6.14 -15.33 4.68
CA GLU A 179 -7.25 -16.27 4.92
C GLU A 179 -7.73 -16.89 3.62
N SER A 180 -7.97 -16.07 2.59
CA SER A 180 -8.39 -16.57 1.28
C SER A 180 -7.36 -17.53 0.67
N ALA A 181 -6.07 -17.21 0.83
CA ALA A 181 -4.99 -18.06 0.36
C ALA A 181 -4.92 -19.40 1.15
N ALA A 182 -5.04 -19.34 2.47
CA ALA A 182 -5.04 -20.54 3.32
C ALA A 182 -6.20 -21.48 2.98
N GLN A 183 -7.41 -20.94 2.82
CA GLN A 183 -8.57 -21.73 2.41
C GLN A 183 -8.38 -22.35 1.02
N LEU A 184 -7.91 -21.56 0.06
CA LEU A 184 -7.75 -22.00 -1.33
C LEU A 184 -6.68 -23.10 -1.48
N TYR A 185 -5.53 -22.94 -0.83
CA TYR A 185 -4.38 -23.82 -1.02
C TYR A 185 -4.33 -24.99 -0.03
N PHE A 186 -4.86 -24.83 1.17
CA PHE A 186 -4.75 -25.81 2.25
C PHE A 186 -6.09 -26.30 2.79
N GLY A 187 -7.21 -25.68 2.41
CA GLY A 187 -8.54 -26.01 2.95
C GLY A 187 -8.69 -25.75 4.45
N LYS A 188 -7.90 -24.84 4.99
CA LYS A 188 -7.84 -24.50 6.42
C LYS A 188 -7.81 -23.00 6.62
N SER A 189 -8.21 -22.52 7.80
CA SER A 189 -8.04 -21.12 8.18
C SER A 189 -6.57 -20.78 8.38
N ALA A 190 -6.20 -19.55 8.06
CA ALA A 190 -4.86 -19.03 8.34
C ALA A 190 -4.52 -18.92 9.84
N THR A 191 -5.51 -19.13 10.72
CA THR A 191 -5.35 -19.13 12.18
C THR A 191 -5.06 -20.53 12.77
N GLN A 192 -5.02 -21.57 11.94
CA GLN A 192 -4.72 -22.97 12.30
C GLN A 192 -3.29 -23.35 11.92
#